data_a3dfdd87af9a8bceea13fc5c3592c178
#
_entry.id   a3dfdd87af9a8bceea13fc5c3592c178
#
_cell.length_a   1.000
_cell.length_b   1.000
_cell.length_c   1.000
_cell.angle_alpha   90.00
_cell.angle_beta   90.00
_cell.angle_gamma   90.00
#
_symmetry.space_group_name_H-M   'P 1'
#
loop_
_entity.id
_entity.type
_entity.pdbx_description
1 polymer ?
#
loop_
_entity_poly.entity_id
_entity_poly.type
_entity_poly.pdbx_seq_one_letter_code
_entity_poly.pdbx_strand_id
1 'polypeptide(L)'
;MFGLKEKEKKQKIAAYETGMINRVNANLINQLNKEPAIQAIIHRLNSKDKNTEKQPTHNEWNAVYSVAEKYFPALCDIKANPKISPLEYQICLLTKLRFEIADIVLLTGKDNSFITAKRKRMLPKLFNCTGSAKDFDALILGL
;
A
#
# COMPACT_ATOMS: atom_id res chain seq x y z
N MET A 1 3.94 -27.25 14.20
CA MET A 1 4.07 -26.97 12.77
C MET A 1 2.73 -27.24 12.07
N PHE A 2 2.30 -26.34 11.23
CA PHE A 2 1.03 -26.48 10.51
C PHE A 2 1.15 -27.47 9.37
N GLY A 3 0.25 -28.45 9.31
CA GLY A 3 0.14 -29.36 8.18
C GLY A 3 -0.53 -28.70 6.98
N LEU A 4 -0.45 -29.36 5.83
CA LEU A 4 -1.07 -28.89 4.58
C LEU A 4 -2.57 -28.62 4.73
N LYS A 5 -3.31 -29.47 5.47
CA LYS A 5 -4.74 -29.29 5.72
C LYS A 5 -5.08 -28.01 6.44
N GLU A 6 -4.23 -27.57 7.36
CA GLU A 6 -4.46 -26.35 8.11
C GLU A 6 -4.18 -25.12 7.26
N LYS A 7 -3.17 -25.21 6.39
CA LYS A 7 -2.89 -24.17 5.39
C LYS A 7 -4.05 -24.02 4.41
N GLU A 8 -4.64 -25.12 3.95
CA GLU A 8 -5.81 -25.13 3.08
C GLU A 8 -7.04 -24.52 3.76
N LYS A 9 -7.30 -24.85 5.03
CA LYS A 9 -8.37 -24.24 5.81
C LYS A 9 -8.20 -22.73 5.94
N LYS A 10 -7.00 -22.27 6.25
CA LYS A 10 -6.69 -20.84 6.33
C LYS A 10 -6.90 -20.12 5.01
N GLN A 11 -6.54 -20.77 3.89
CA GLN A 11 -6.75 -20.21 2.57
C GLN A 11 -8.23 -20.07 2.23
N LYS A 12 -9.06 -21.06 2.58
CA LYS A 12 -10.51 -21.03 2.33
C LYS A 12 -11.20 -19.95 3.18
N ILE A 13 -10.86 -19.85 4.46
CA ILE A 13 -11.38 -18.82 5.36
C ILE A 13 -10.93 -17.45 4.87
N ALA A 14 -9.66 -17.30 4.53
CA ALA A 14 -9.11 -16.05 4.01
C ALA A 14 -9.78 -15.63 2.70
N ALA A 15 -10.10 -16.57 1.80
CA ALA A 15 -10.79 -16.27 0.54
C ALA A 15 -12.21 -15.76 0.79
N TYR A 16 -12.95 -16.35 1.73
CA TYR A 16 -14.28 -15.91 2.11
C TYR A 16 -14.26 -14.53 2.76
N GLU A 17 -13.39 -14.35 3.75
CA GLU A 17 -13.22 -13.07 4.44
C GLU A 17 -12.73 -11.98 3.49
N THR A 18 -11.83 -12.31 2.57
CA THR A 18 -11.33 -11.40 1.54
C THR A 18 -12.46 -10.89 0.65
N GLY A 19 -13.43 -11.75 0.28
CA GLY A 19 -14.58 -11.34 -0.51
C GLY A 19 -15.44 -10.29 0.21
N MET A 20 -15.67 -10.44 1.50
CA MET A 20 -16.40 -9.46 2.31
C MET A 20 -15.58 -8.19 2.54
N ILE A 21 -14.31 -8.32 2.88
CA ILE A 21 -13.38 -7.20 3.08
C ILE A 21 -13.25 -6.38 1.80
N ASN A 22 -13.17 -7.02 0.64
CA ASN A 22 -13.06 -6.32 -0.63
C ASN A 22 -14.30 -5.47 -0.93
N ARG A 23 -15.50 -5.90 -0.55
CA ARG A 23 -16.71 -5.08 -0.71
C ARG A 23 -16.70 -3.84 0.19
N VAL A 24 -16.32 -4.02 1.45
CA VAL A 24 -16.20 -2.92 2.42
C VAL A 24 -15.08 -1.96 1.95
N ASN A 25 -13.94 -2.50 1.55
CA ASN A 25 -12.79 -1.71 1.11
C ASN A 25 -13.07 -0.98 -0.20
N ALA A 26 -13.90 -1.54 -1.11
CA ALA A 26 -14.30 -0.84 -2.32
C ALA A 26 -15.05 0.45 -1.99
N ASN A 27 -15.96 0.42 -1.01
CA ASN A 27 -16.67 1.61 -0.55
C ASN A 27 -15.73 2.63 0.10
N LEU A 28 -14.81 2.15 0.93
CA LEU A 28 -13.80 3.00 1.57
C LEU A 28 -12.87 3.65 0.54
N ILE A 29 -12.43 2.90 -0.45
CA ILE A 29 -11.59 3.42 -1.54
C ILE A 29 -12.35 4.44 -2.37
N ASN A 30 -13.63 4.23 -2.64
CA ASN A 30 -14.45 5.21 -3.34
C ASN A 30 -14.57 6.52 -2.55
N GLN A 31 -14.74 6.45 -1.25
CA GLN A 31 -14.77 7.63 -0.38
C GLN A 31 -13.40 8.31 -0.34
N LEU A 32 -12.34 7.52 -0.20
CA LEU A 32 -10.96 8.00 -0.15
C LEU A 32 -10.59 8.74 -1.44
N ASN A 33 -11.00 8.22 -2.60
CA ASN A 33 -10.73 8.83 -3.90
C ASN A 33 -11.39 10.20 -4.06
N LYS A 34 -12.36 10.55 -3.24
CA LYS A 34 -13.00 11.87 -3.24
C LYS A 34 -12.22 12.88 -2.38
N GLU A 35 -11.29 12.42 -1.55
CA GLU A 35 -10.50 13.31 -0.71
C GLU A 35 -9.54 14.17 -1.56
N PRO A 36 -9.45 15.49 -1.29
CA PRO A 36 -8.59 16.38 -2.09
C PRO A 36 -7.13 15.95 -2.14
N ALA A 37 -6.61 15.39 -1.05
CA ALA A 37 -5.22 14.91 -1.00
C ALA A 37 -4.96 13.78 -1.98
N ILE A 38 -5.91 12.86 -2.13
CA ILE A 38 -5.82 11.74 -3.06
C ILE A 38 -6.05 12.22 -4.49
N GLN A 39 -6.99 13.13 -4.71
CA GLN A 39 -7.23 13.75 -6.01
C GLN A 39 -5.98 14.45 -6.56
N ALA A 40 -5.21 15.09 -5.69
CA ALA A 40 -3.96 15.75 -6.07
C ALA A 40 -2.94 14.76 -6.63
N ILE A 41 -2.81 13.59 -6.00
CA ILE A 41 -1.91 12.52 -6.48
C ILE A 41 -2.41 11.97 -7.81
N ILE A 42 -3.69 11.66 -7.92
CA ILE A 42 -4.29 11.13 -9.13
C ILE A 42 -4.11 12.12 -10.28
N HIS A 43 -4.27 13.41 -10.01
CA HIS A 43 -4.05 14.46 -11.00
C HIS A 43 -2.61 14.44 -11.52
N ARG A 44 -1.63 14.29 -10.65
CA ARG A 44 -0.23 14.18 -11.05
C ARG A 44 0.02 12.98 -11.96
N LEU A 45 -0.55 11.82 -11.61
CA LEU A 45 -0.41 10.60 -12.40
C LEU A 45 -1.04 10.75 -13.78
N ASN A 46 -2.18 11.42 -13.88
CA ASN A 46 -2.95 11.53 -15.11
C ASN A 46 -2.54 12.73 -15.98
N SER A 47 -1.68 13.60 -15.49
CA SER A 47 -1.24 14.77 -16.25
C SER A 47 -0.44 14.35 -17.48
N LYS A 48 -0.82 14.90 -18.62
CA LYS A 48 -0.12 14.72 -19.90
C LYS A 48 0.97 15.76 -20.12
N ASP A 49 1.05 16.76 -19.26
CA ASP A 49 2.09 17.79 -19.31
C ASP A 49 3.42 17.19 -18.90
N LYS A 50 4.39 17.21 -19.82
CA LYS A 50 5.74 16.69 -19.58
C LYS A 50 6.49 17.44 -18.49
N ASN A 51 6.10 18.68 -18.21
CA ASN A 51 6.71 19.50 -17.16
C ASN A 51 6.11 19.25 -15.78
N THR A 52 4.99 18.49 -15.70
CA THR A 52 4.39 18.15 -14.42
C THR A 52 5.22 17.11 -13.69
N GLU A 53 5.76 17.49 -12.53
CA GLU A 53 6.45 16.55 -11.64
C GLU A 53 5.47 15.51 -11.13
N LYS A 54 5.81 14.22 -11.28
CA LYS A 54 4.95 13.12 -10.81
C LYS A 54 5.06 12.90 -9.31
N GLN A 55 6.23 13.18 -8.74
CA GLN A 55 6.44 13.03 -7.32
C GLN A 55 5.69 14.13 -6.55
N PRO A 56 4.86 13.76 -5.55
CA PRO A 56 4.19 14.74 -4.71
C PRO A 56 5.18 15.60 -3.93
N THR A 57 4.77 16.82 -3.61
CA THR A 57 5.52 17.66 -2.69
C THR A 57 5.45 17.11 -1.27
N HIS A 58 6.32 17.61 -0.40
CA HIS A 58 6.31 17.24 1.03
C HIS A 58 4.94 17.49 1.68
N ASN A 59 4.33 18.64 1.40
CA ASN A 59 3.02 18.97 1.92
C ASN A 59 1.92 18.06 1.39
N GLU A 60 1.99 17.68 0.11
CA GLU A 60 1.05 16.74 -0.48
C GLU A 60 1.19 15.34 0.14
N TRP A 61 2.43 14.88 0.36
CA TRP A 61 2.67 13.62 1.07
C TRP A 61 2.07 13.63 2.47
N ASN A 62 2.28 14.70 3.23
CA ASN A 62 1.73 14.80 4.59
C ASN A 62 0.20 14.79 4.60
N ALA A 63 -0.43 15.45 3.62
CA ALA A 63 -1.88 15.42 3.47
C ALA A 63 -2.39 14.00 3.16
N VAL A 64 -1.67 13.26 2.29
CA VAL A 64 -2.00 11.88 1.96
C VAL A 64 -1.85 10.97 3.18
N TYR A 65 -0.78 11.14 3.95
CA TYR A 65 -0.58 10.36 5.18
C TYR A 65 -1.74 10.54 6.15
N SER A 66 -2.14 11.79 6.40
CA SER A 66 -3.23 12.11 7.31
C SER A 66 -4.54 11.46 6.88
N VAL A 67 -4.88 11.55 5.60
CA VAL A 67 -6.11 10.97 5.06
C VAL A 67 -6.06 9.45 5.11
N ALA A 68 -4.97 8.84 4.63
CA ALA A 68 -4.83 7.39 4.59
C ALA A 68 -4.87 6.77 5.99
N GLU A 69 -4.20 7.39 6.95
CA GLU A 69 -4.18 6.92 8.34
C GLU A 69 -5.53 7.05 9.03
N LYS A 70 -6.34 8.02 8.62
CA LYS A 70 -7.73 8.16 9.10
C LYS A 70 -8.60 7.01 8.62
N TYR A 71 -8.49 6.61 7.36
CA TYR A 71 -9.26 5.50 6.78
C TYR A 71 -8.69 4.13 7.17
N PHE A 72 -7.38 4.03 7.31
CA PHE A 72 -6.68 2.77 7.62
C PHE A 72 -5.71 2.98 8.80
N PRO A 73 -6.23 2.92 10.04
CA PRO A 73 -5.40 3.18 11.24
C PRO A 73 -4.18 2.27 11.39
N ALA A 74 -4.20 1.07 10.82
CA ALA A 74 -3.06 0.16 10.86
C ALA A 74 -1.79 0.77 10.22
N LEU A 75 -1.94 1.73 9.32
CA LEU A 75 -0.81 2.45 8.73
C LEU A 75 -0.01 3.24 9.79
N CYS A 76 -0.66 3.69 10.85
CA CYS A 76 0.02 4.41 11.94
C CYS A 76 1.07 3.53 12.61
N ASP A 77 0.79 2.24 12.78
CA ASP A 77 1.73 1.28 13.38
C ASP A 77 2.93 1.05 12.47
N ILE A 78 2.71 1.00 11.17
CA ILE A 78 3.80 0.88 10.20
C ILE A 78 4.69 2.12 10.25
N LYS A 79 4.09 3.31 10.26
CA LYS A 79 4.82 4.58 10.33
C LYS A 79 5.65 4.69 11.61
N ALA A 80 5.13 4.18 12.72
CA ALA A 80 5.80 4.21 14.01
C ALA A 80 6.94 3.18 14.13
N ASN A 81 7.01 2.21 13.22
CA ASN A 81 8.05 1.17 13.26
C ASN A 81 9.41 1.76 12.89
N PRO A 82 10.41 1.74 13.82
CA PRO A 82 11.71 2.36 13.57
C PRO A 82 12.54 1.66 12.48
N LYS A 83 12.15 0.43 12.09
CA LYS A 83 12.82 -0.33 11.02
C LYS A 83 12.34 0.09 9.63
N ILE A 84 11.29 0.90 9.55
CA ILE A 84 10.68 1.31 8.29
C ILE A 84 11.08 2.75 7.98
N SER A 85 11.70 2.95 6.80
CA SER A 85 12.07 4.27 6.31
C SER A 85 10.84 5.03 5.79
N PRO A 86 10.93 6.36 5.65
CA PRO A 86 9.84 7.13 5.04
C PRO A 86 9.45 6.64 3.65
N LEU A 87 10.43 6.26 2.82
CA LEU A 87 10.16 5.71 1.49
C LEU A 87 9.46 4.36 1.56
N GLU A 88 9.90 3.50 2.47
CA GLU A 88 9.24 2.21 2.69
C GLU A 88 7.81 2.39 3.15
N TYR A 89 7.55 3.37 4.01
CA TYR A 89 6.20 3.72 4.44
C TYR A 89 5.34 4.18 3.26
N GLN A 90 5.89 5.01 2.38
CA GLN A 90 5.19 5.45 1.17
C GLN A 90 4.76 4.25 0.30
N ILE A 91 5.64 3.27 0.14
CA ILE A 91 5.34 2.04 -0.61
C ILE A 91 4.17 1.28 0.06
N CYS A 92 4.21 1.12 1.38
CA CYS A 92 3.13 0.47 2.13
C CYS A 92 1.79 1.19 1.95
N LEU A 93 1.81 2.50 2.12
CA LEU A 93 0.63 3.34 2.03
C LEU A 93 0.01 3.29 0.63
N LEU A 94 0.82 3.45 -0.41
CA LEU A 94 0.34 3.42 -1.79
C LEU A 94 -0.20 2.04 -2.16
N THR A 95 0.42 0.97 -1.66
CA THR A 95 -0.09 -0.40 -1.83
C THR A 95 -1.44 -0.56 -1.16
N LYS A 96 -1.59 -0.06 0.07
CA LYS A 96 -2.87 -0.12 0.81
C LYS A 96 -3.96 0.67 0.09
N LEU A 97 -3.62 1.78 -0.52
CA LEU A 97 -4.54 2.59 -1.32
C LEU A 97 -4.80 2.02 -2.71
N ARG A 98 -4.21 0.87 -3.02
CA ARG A 98 -4.40 0.10 -4.26
C ARG A 98 -3.84 0.76 -5.51
N PHE A 99 -2.83 1.60 -5.36
CA PHE A 99 -2.06 2.07 -6.51
C PHE A 99 -1.26 0.92 -7.11
N GLU A 100 -1.18 0.87 -8.43
CA GLU A 100 -0.40 -0.13 -9.13
C GLU A 100 1.10 0.17 -9.06
N ILE A 101 1.94 -0.83 -9.33
CA ILE A 101 3.40 -0.68 -9.30
C ILE A 101 3.86 0.46 -10.22
N ALA A 102 3.27 0.58 -11.40
CA ALA A 102 3.61 1.67 -12.33
C ALA A 102 3.37 3.05 -11.69
N ASP A 103 2.30 3.20 -10.93
CA ASP A 103 1.98 4.43 -10.21
C ASP A 103 2.96 4.69 -9.07
N ILE A 104 3.29 3.64 -8.31
CA ILE A 104 4.24 3.73 -7.19
C ILE A 104 5.62 4.16 -7.70
N VAL A 105 6.06 3.62 -8.82
CA VAL A 105 7.30 4.01 -9.48
C VAL A 105 7.30 5.51 -9.79
N LEU A 106 6.23 6.02 -10.37
CA LEU A 106 6.12 7.44 -10.72
C LEU A 106 6.07 8.34 -9.48
N LEU A 107 5.27 7.96 -8.49
CA LEU A 107 5.07 8.77 -7.28
C LEU A 107 6.29 8.80 -6.37
N THR A 108 7.08 7.73 -6.34
CA THR A 108 8.28 7.64 -5.49
C THR A 108 9.56 8.05 -6.22
N GLY A 109 9.53 8.06 -7.55
CA GLY A 109 10.73 8.32 -8.36
C GLY A 109 11.74 7.18 -8.38
N LYS A 110 11.32 5.98 -7.97
CA LYS A 110 12.16 4.78 -7.94
C LYS A 110 11.74 3.81 -9.02
N ASP A 111 12.68 2.99 -9.52
CA ASP A 111 12.36 2.01 -10.54
C ASP A 111 11.65 0.77 -9.96
N ASN A 112 11.12 -0.06 -10.87
CA ASN A 112 10.39 -1.28 -10.50
C ASN A 112 11.24 -2.25 -9.69
N SER A 113 12.50 -2.46 -10.07
CA SER A 113 13.41 -3.36 -9.37
C SER A 113 13.65 -2.92 -7.92
N PHE A 114 13.82 -1.62 -7.71
CA PHE A 114 13.99 -1.04 -6.39
C PHE A 114 12.74 -1.27 -5.52
N ILE A 115 11.56 -0.94 -6.06
CA ILE A 115 10.29 -1.10 -5.35
C ILE A 115 10.06 -2.58 -4.99
N THR A 116 10.29 -3.49 -5.94
CA THR A 116 10.15 -4.93 -5.73
C THR A 116 11.07 -5.44 -4.62
N ALA A 117 12.34 -5.02 -4.63
CA ALA A 117 13.31 -5.39 -3.59
C ALA A 117 12.90 -4.87 -2.21
N LYS A 118 12.39 -3.64 -2.13
CA LYS A 118 11.92 -3.05 -0.87
C LYS A 118 10.71 -3.80 -0.31
N ARG A 119 9.76 -4.17 -1.16
CA ARG A 119 8.59 -4.95 -0.74
C ARG A 119 9.00 -6.28 -0.11
N LYS A 120 9.92 -7.01 -0.75
CA LYS A 120 10.45 -8.27 -0.20
C LYS A 120 11.14 -8.07 1.15
N ARG A 121 11.96 -7.03 1.28
CA ARG A 121 12.71 -6.74 2.51
C ARG A 121 11.81 -6.32 3.66
N MET A 122 10.66 -5.75 3.38
CA MET A 122 9.71 -5.35 4.41
C MET A 122 8.94 -6.53 5.02
N LEU A 123 8.85 -7.67 4.33
CA LEU A 123 8.17 -8.85 4.86
C LEU A 123 8.68 -9.27 6.23
N PRO A 124 10.00 -9.49 6.44
CA PRO A 124 10.48 -9.83 7.79
C PRO A 124 10.34 -8.68 8.78
N LYS A 125 10.42 -7.43 8.34
CA LYS A 125 10.31 -6.27 9.22
C LYS A 125 8.90 -6.06 9.77
N LEU A 126 7.88 -6.30 8.96
CA LEU A 126 6.49 -6.01 9.30
C LEU A 126 5.69 -7.25 9.69
N PHE A 127 5.97 -8.39 9.07
CA PHE A 127 5.13 -9.58 9.19
C PHE A 127 5.90 -10.80 9.70
N ASN A 128 7.18 -10.64 10.01
CA ASN A 128 8.04 -11.70 10.52
C ASN A 128 8.04 -12.96 9.63
N CYS A 129 8.05 -12.76 8.32
CA CYS A 129 8.05 -13.83 7.33
C CYS A 129 8.91 -13.44 6.12
N THR A 130 9.11 -14.39 5.22
CA THR A 130 9.77 -14.17 3.93
C THR A 130 8.82 -14.55 2.81
N GLY A 131 9.06 -14.06 1.60
CA GLY A 131 8.22 -14.37 0.46
C GLY A 131 8.48 -13.45 -0.73
N SER A 132 7.52 -13.40 -1.63
CA SER A 132 7.57 -12.57 -2.82
C SER A 132 6.99 -11.17 -2.57
N ALA A 133 7.20 -10.28 -3.54
CA ALA A 133 6.56 -8.96 -3.52
C ALA A 133 5.04 -9.05 -3.55
N LYS A 134 4.47 -10.06 -4.23
CA LYS A 134 3.03 -10.31 -4.22
C LYS A 134 2.52 -10.70 -2.85
N ASP A 135 3.30 -11.46 -2.09
CA ASP A 135 2.97 -11.81 -0.70
C ASP A 135 2.90 -10.56 0.17
N PHE A 136 3.85 -9.65 -0.01
CA PHE A 136 3.83 -8.35 0.66
C PHE A 136 2.54 -7.58 0.36
N ASP A 137 2.18 -7.48 -0.91
CA ASP A 137 0.96 -6.76 -1.33
C ASP A 137 -0.28 -7.37 -0.68
N ALA A 138 -0.40 -8.70 -0.68
CA ALA A 138 -1.53 -9.39 -0.07
C ALA A 138 -1.63 -9.11 1.44
N LEU A 139 -0.51 -9.12 2.15
CA LEU A 139 -0.48 -8.85 3.59
C LEU A 139 -0.80 -7.39 3.91
N ILE A 140 -0.30 -6.45 3.13
CA ILE A 140 -0.63 -5.03 3.29
C ILE A 140 -2.13 -4.80 3.04
N LEU A 141 -2.68 -5.37 1.98
CA LEU A 141 -4.10 -5.21 1.66
C LEU A 141 -5.01 -5.81 2.73
N GLY A 142 -4.54 -6.82 3.46
CA GLY A 142 -5.27 -7.46 4.54
C GLY A 142 -5.23 -6.75 5.89
N LEU A 143 -4.48 -5.70 6.03
CA LEU A 143 -4.38 -4.94 7.29
C LEU A 143 -5.67 -4.21 7.65
#